data_a21f46a1dcd8b500a12821390d113fbf
#
_entry.id   a21f46a1dcd8b500a12821390d113fbf
#
_cell.length_a   1.000
_cell.length_b   1.000
_cell.length_c   1.000
_cell.angle_alpha   90.00
_cell.angle_beta   90.00
_cell.angle_gamma   90.00
#
_symmetry.space_group_name_H-M   'P 1'
#
loop_
_entity.id
_entity.type
_entity.pdbx_description
1 polymer ?
#
loop_
_entity_poly.entity_id
_entity_poly.type
_entity_poly.pdbx_seq_one_letter_code
_entity_poly.pdbx_strand_id
1 'polypeptide(L)'
;QRTEELRFANAELAATVEQLQLARDELVRTEKLASLGSLVAGIAHELNTPIGNGVMAVTTMRARLTDFEGQTRAGVRRSDLDRLLAAVDTGTDIAVRNLGRAADLVTSFKQVAVDQASSQRRPFDLGEVAREILLTLQPVLKHRAVAVKVSIAGGIVLDSYPGPLGQVITNLIDNAVVHAFADDQKAEVAISADNSVPGRVVVEVADNGKGIATSLLPRIFDPFVTTRMGRGGTGLGLHIAHNIVVSVLGGTIAADSTPGRGTRFTIDIPLTAPVPERRDDASSAARGTTGMREQSAAWPGDGSLPAGG
;
A
#
# COMPACT_ATOMS: atom_id res chain seq x y z
N GLN A 1 -36.35 30.07 -35.08
CA GLN A 1 -37.03 29.62 -33.84
C GLN A 1 -36.48 28.29 -33.40
N ARG A 2 -36.62 27.20 -34.17
CA ARG A 2 -36.10 25.85 -33.81
C ARG A 2 -34.60 25.80 -33.58
N THR A 3 -33.80 26.61 -34.28
CA THR A 3 -32.33 26.67 -34.14
C THR A 3 -31.91 27.39 -32.85
N GLU A 4 -32.70 28.37 -32.39
CA GLU A 4 -32.48 29.11 -31.14
C GLU A 4 -32.86 28.24 -29.91
N GLU A 5 -33.98 27.54 -30.03
CA GLU A 5 -34.39 26.56 -28.99
C GLU A 5 -33.36 25.46 -28.79
N LEU A 6 -32.77 24.91 -29.88
CA LEU A 6 -31.69 23.94 -29.84
C LEU A 6 -30.40 24.52 -29.25
N ARG A 7 -30.05 25.77 -29.52
CA ARG A 7 -28.88 26.44 -28.92
C ARG A 7 -29.06 26.64 -27.42
N PHE A 8 -30.26 27.05 -27.00
CA PHE A 8 -30.56 27.21 -25.59
C PHE A 8 -30.53 25.89 -24.85
N ALA A 9 -31.16 24.85 -25.37
CA ALA A 9 -31.14 23.51 -24.78
C ALA A 9 -29.71 22.90 -24.70
N ASN A 10 -28.87 23.12 -25.72
CA ASN A 10 -27.47 22.68 -25.68
C ASN A 10 -26.64 23.45 -24.65
N ALA A 11 -26.88 24.77 -24.48
CA ALA A 11 -26.20 25.54 -23.43
C ALA A 11 -26.61 25.11 -22.01
N GLU A 12 -27.89 24.82 -21.79
CA GLU A 12 -28.39 24.30 -20.52
C GLU A 12 -27.85 22.89 -20.22
N LEU A 13 -27.80 22.04 -21.24
CA LEU A 13 -27.20 20.70 -21.13
C LEU A 13 -25.72 20.79 -20.79
N ALA A 14 -24.96 21.67 -21.46
CA ALA A 14 -23.54 21.87 -21.19
C ALA A 14 -23.30 22.33 -19.74
N ALA A 15 -24.09 23.30 -19.26
CA ALA A 15 -24.01 23.76 -17.87
C ALA A 15 -24.37 22.68 -16.86
N THR A 16 -25.37 21.86 -17.16
CA THR A 16 -25.74 20.71 -16.31
C THR A 16 -24.66 19.64 -16.24
N VAL A 17 -24.03 19.32 -17.38
CA VAL A 17 -22.91 18.39 -17.46
C VAL A 17 -21.72 18.89 -16.66
N GLU A 18 -21.40 20.18 -16.75
CA GLU A 18 -20.32 20.79 -15.97
C GLU A 18 -20.59 20.73 -14.46
N GLN A 19 -21.82 21.05 -14.04
CA GLN A 19 -22.22 20.92 -12.62
C GLN A 19 -22.15 19.47 -12.12
N LEU A 20 -22.59 18.50 -12.91
CA LEU A 20 -22.51 17.08 -12.57
C LEU A 20 -21.04 16.62 -12.46
N GLN A 21 -20.15 17.09 -13.32
CA GLN A 21 -18.72 16.80 -13.25
C GLN A 21 -18.11 17.36 -11.96
N LEU A 22 -18.39 18.60 -11.61
CA LEU A 22 -17.91 19.22 -10.37
C LEU A 22 -18.42 18.48 -9.13
N ALA A 23 -19.71 18.16 -9.08
CA ALA A 23 -20.31 17.40 -7.97
C ALA A 23 -19.71 15.99 -7.84
N ARG A 24 -19.50 15.31 -8.97
CA ARG A 24 -18.83 14.01 -8.99
C ARG A 24 -17.41 14.09 -8.45
N ASP A 25 -16.64 15.08 -8.87
CA ASP A 25 -15.25 15.26 -8.44
C ASP A 25 -15.16 15.55 -6.93
N GLU A 26 -16.11 16.32 -6.41
CA GLU A 26 -16.21 16.59 -4.97
C GLU A 26 -16.59 15.35 -4.18
N LEU A 27 -17.53 14.54 -4.67
CA LEU A 27 -17.88 13.25 -4.07
C LEU A 27 -16.67 12.30 -4.04
N VAL A 28 -15.96 12.13 -5.16
CA VAL A 28 -14.75 11.30 -5.23
C VAL A 28 -13.68 11.80 -4.27
N ARG A 29 -13.50 13.11 -4.13
CA ARG A 29 -12.55 13.69 -3.17
C ARG A 29 -12.96 13.41 -1.73
N THR A 30 -14.23 13.57 -1.41
CA THR A 30 -14.76 13.33 -0.07
C THR A 30 -14.67 11.86 0.30
N GLU A 31 -15.01 10.97 -0.62
CA GLU A 31 -14.87 9.52 -0.44
C GLU A 31 -13.40 9.11 -0.21
N LYS A 32 -12.46 9.66 -0.99
CA LYS A 32 -11.02 9.45 -0.78
C LYS A 32 -10.56 9.92 0.59
N LEU A 33 -11.03 11.09 1.06
CA LEU A 33 -10.69 11.63 2.38
C LEU A 33 -11.29 10.78 3.51
N ALA A 34 -12.52 10.32 3.35
CA ALA A 34 -13.19 9.45 4.33
C ALA A 34 -12.49 8.08 4.41
N SER A 35 -12.15 7.50 3.26
CA SER A 35 -11.37 6.26 3.17
C SER A 35 -9.99 6.41 3.82
N LEU A 36 -9.27 7.51 3.54
CA LEU A 36 -7.98 7.80 4.16
C LEU A 36 -8.10 8.02 5.67
N GLY A 37 -9.16 8.70 6.14
CA GLY A 37 -9.42 8.91 7.57
C GLY A 37 -9.63 7.59 8.31
N SER A 38 -10.44 6.69 7.76
CA SER A 38 -10.67 5.36 8.31
C SER A 38 -9.40 4.49 8.29
N LEU A 39 -8.60 4.59 7.23
CA LEU A 39 -7.32 3.91 7.09
C LEU A 39 -6.32 4.39 8.15
N VAL A 40 -6.19 5.71 8.35
CA VAL A 40 -5.30 6.30 9.36
C VAL A 40 -5.69 5.86 10.78
N ALA A 41 -6.99 5.86 11.10
CA ALA A 41 -7.48 5.41 12.40
C ALA A 41 -7.20 3.91 12.63
N GLY A 42 -7.41 3.08 11.60
CA GLY A 42 -7.10 1.64 11.63
C GLY A 42 -5.60 1.38 11.82
N ILE A 43 -4.75 2.10 11.09
CA ILE A 43 -3.29 1.98 11.21
C ILE A 43 -2.82 2.41 12.59
N ALA A 44 -3.31 3.53 13.12
CA ALA A 44 -2.95 3.98 14.46
C ALA A 44 -3.29 2.91 15.51
N HIS A 45 -4.44 2.25 15.39
CA HIS A 45 -4.84 1.15 16.26
C HIS A 45 -3.93 -0.07 16.12
N GLU A 46 -3.64 -0.48 14.88
CA GLU A 46 -2.77 -1.62 14.58
C GLU A 46 -1.30 -1.38 14.94
N LEU A 47 -0.81 -0.13 14.92
CA LEU A 47 0.53 0.25 15.36
C LEU A 47 0.65 0.29 16.89
N ASN A 48 -0.37 0.78 17.59
CA ASN A 48 -0.34 0.90 19.05
C ASN A 48 -0.20 -0.46 19.73
N THR A 49 -0.78 -1.51 19.17
CA THR A 49 -0.71 -2.87 19.72
C THR A 49 0.71 -3.42 19.76
N PRO A 50 1.48 -3.53 18.67
CA PRO A 50 2.85 -4.04 18.70
C PRO A 50 3.80 -3.10 19.46
N ILE A 51 3.62 -1.79 19.35
CA ILE A 51 4.42 -0.84 20.13
C ILE A 51 4.18 -1.05 21.62
N GLY A 52 2.92 -1.14 22.06
CA GLY A 52 2.56 -1.39 23.46
C GLY A 52 3.14 -2.71 23.99
N ASN A 53 3.04 -3.79 23.22
CA ASN A 53 3.63 -5.08 23.57
C ASN A 53 5.16 -5.03 23.67
N GLY A 54 5.82 -4.30 22.75
CA GLY A 54 7.26 -4.08 22.80
C GLY A 54 7.68 -3.31 24.04
N VAL A 55 6.99 -2.21 24.36
CA VAL A 55 7.23 -1.40 25.57
C VAL A 55 7.01 -2.24 26.82
N MET A 56 5.95 -3.05 26.89
CA MET A 56 5.67 -3.94 28.03
C MET A 56 6.79 -4.97 28.21
N ALA A 57 7.28 -5.59 27.15
CA ALA A 57 8.38 -6.54 27.19
C ALA A 57 9.65 -5.90 27.76
N VAL A 58 10.04 -4.73 27.26
CA VAL A 58 11.24 -3.98 27.72
C VAL A 58 11.08 -3.52 29.18
N THR A 59 9.91 -3.03 29.58
CA THR A 59 9.66 -2.62 30.97
C THR A 59 9.69 -3.81 31.93
N THR A 60 9.19 -4.97 31.51
CA THR A 60 9.26 -6.21 32.29
C THR A 60 10.71 -6.69 32.45
N MET A 61 11.52 -6.65 31.37
CA MET A 61 12.94 -6.98 31.45
C MET A 61 13.66 -6.06 32.43
N ARG A 62 13.38 -4.74 32.36
CA ARG A 62 13.98 -3.76 33.27
C ARG A 62 13.62 -4.02 34.73
N ALA A 63 12.35 -4.35 35.00
CA ALA A 63 11.94 -4.71 36.37
C ALA A 63 12.68 -5.95 36.89
N ARG A 64 12.84 -6.99 36.06
CA ARG A 64 13.59 -8.21 36.42
C ARG A 64 15.06 -7.91 36.68
N LEU A 65 15.68 -7.01 35.90
CA LEU A 65 17.06 -6.59 36.14
C LEU A 65 17.19 -5.84 37.49
N THR A 66 16.28 -4.91 37.79
CA THR A 66 16.28 -4.19 39.07
C THR A 66 16.09 -5.14 40.27
N ASP A 67 15.17 -6.10 40.16
CA ASP A 67 14.95 -7.12 41.17
C ASP A 67 16.23 -7.95 41.40
N PHE A 68 16.89 -8.34 40.31
CA PHE A 68 18.15 -9.11 40.40
C PHE A 68 19.28 -8.28 41.02
N GLU A 69 19.43 -7.01 40.67
CA GLU A 69 20.39 -6.10 41.30
C GLU A 69 20.18 -5.99 42.82
N GLY A 70 18.91 -5.93 43.27
CA GLY A 70 18.56 -5.93 44.68
C GLY A 70 18.98 -7.23 45.38
N GLN A 71 18.89 -8.39 44.71
CA GLN A 71 19.25 -9.71 45.24
C GLN A 71 20.78 -9.92 45.31
N THR A 72 21.58 -9.24 44.49
CA THR A 72 23.05 -9.39 44.46
C THR A 72 23.70 -9.07 45.78
N ARG A 73 23.10 -8.20 46.60
CA ARG A 73 23.59 -7.84 47.94
C ARG A 73 23.46 -9.00 48.97
N ALA A 74 22.57 -9.95 48.72
CA ALA A 74 22.30 -11.11 49.58
C ALA A 74 22.99 -12.41 49.13
N GLY A 75 23.71 -12.38 48.01
CA GLY A 75 24.33 -13.53 47.36
C GLY A 75 23.45 -14.11 46.22
N VAL A 76 24.01 -14.18 45.02
CA VAL A 76 23.32 -14.66 43.81
C VAL A 76 23.48 -16.17 43.65
N ARG A 77 22.36 -16.89 43.48
CA ARG A 77 22.36 -18.31 43.10
C ARG A 77 22.41 -18.41 41.57
N ARG A 78 23.02 -19.48 41.08
CA ARG A 78 23.05 -19.77 39.64
C ARG A 78 21.63 -19.82 39.01
N SER A 79 20.67 -20.38 39.75
CA SER A 79 19.26 -20.43 39.33
C SER A 79 18.60 -19.06 39.17
N ASP A 80 19.08 -18.02 39.87
CA ASP A 80 18.55 -16.68 39.79
C ASP A 80 19.09 -15.99 38.52
N LEU A 81 20.36 -16.24 38.20
CA LEU A 81 20.97 -15.79 36.95
C LEU A 81 20.33 -16.48 35.75
N ASP A 82 20.13 -17.80 35.80
CA ASP A 82 19.50 -18.56 34.70
C ASP A 82 18.08 -18.06 34.43
N ARG A 83 17.30 -17.72 35.47
CA ARG A 83 15.96 -17.15 35.37
C ARG A 83 16.00 -15.73 34.74
N LEU A 84 16.96 -14.91 35.11
CA LEU A 84 17.13 -13.59 34.53
C LEU A 84 17.46 -13.68 33.05
N LEU A 85 18.43 -14.52 32.67
CA LEU A 85 18.83 -14.71 31.27
C LEU A 85 17.64 -15.20 30.40
N ALA A 86 16.87 -16.17 30.91
CA ALA A 86 15.67 -16.65 30.19
C ALA A 86 14.59 -15.56 30.06
N ALA A 87 14.41 -14.73 31.09
CA ALA A 87 13.45 -13.61 31.02
C ALA A 87 13.89 -12.51 30.05
N VAL A 88 15.19 -12.21 29.99
CA VAL A 88 15.78 -11.23 29.05
C VAL A 88 15.68 -11.77 27.62
N ASP A 89 16.02 -13.02 27.36
CA ASP A 89 15.94 -13.66 26.07
C ASP A 89 14.49 -13.63 25.53
N THR A 90 13.54 -14.12 26.33
CA THR A 90 12.11 -14.09 25.99
C THR A 90 11.60 -12.66 25.74
N GLY A 91 11.97 -11.72 26.61
CA GLY A 91 11.54 -10.33 26.50
C GLY A 91 12.12 -9.64 25.26
N THR A 92 13.38 -9.91 24.93
CA THR A 92 14.04 -9.42 23.73
C THR A 92 13.36 -9.94 22.47
N ASP A 93 13.08 -11.23 22.44
CA ASP A 93 12.36 -11.89 21.34
C ASP A 93 10.97 -11.26 21.09
N ILE A 94 10.23 -11.01 22.18
CA ILE A 94 8.92 -10.34 22.09
C ILE A 94 9.09 -8.91 21.54
N ALA A 95 10.05 -8.16 22.04
CA ALA A 95 10.29 -6.78 21.61
C ALA A 95 10.69 -6.71 20.14
N VAL A 96 11.64 -7.54 19.70
CA VAL A 96 12.12 -7.58 18.29
C VAL A 96 10.97 -7.94 17.34
N ARG A 97 10.19 -8.98 17.64
CA ARG A 97 9.05 -9.37 16.79
C ARG A 97 7.99 -8.28 16.68
N ASN A 98 7.67 -7.62 17.78
CA ASN A 98 6.65 -6.56 17.77
C ASN A 98 7.14 -5.28 17.09
N LEU A 99 8.39 -4.87 17.30
CA LEU A 99 8.98 -3.72 16.59
C LEU A 99 9.12 -3.98 15.09
N GLY A 100 9.52 -5.21 14.70
CA GLY A 100 9.54 -5.63 13.29
C GLY A 100 8.15 -5.49 12.66
N ARG A 101 7.11 -5.97 13.35
CA ARG A 101 5.72 -5.84 12.89
C ARG A 101 5.28 -4.37 12.73
N ALA A 102 5.65 -3.51 13.68
CA ALA A 102 5.35 -2.07 13.56
C ALA A 102 6.05 -1.46 12.35
N ALA A 103 7.31 -1.82 12.08
CA ALA A 103 8.06 -1.38 10.90
C ALA A 103 7.41 -1.84 9.58
N ASP A 104 6.94 -3.09 9.52
CA ASP A 104 6.22 -3.63 8.35
C ASP A 104 4.91 -2.86 8.08
N LEU A 105 4.15 -2.53 9.15
CA LEU A 105 2.94 -1.72 9.05
C LEU A 105 3.23 -0.30 8.52
N VAL A 106 4.29 0.35 9.02
CA VAL A 106 4.71 1.67 8.55
C VAL A 106 5.14 1.62 7.08
N THR A 107 5.88 0.59 6.69
CA THR A 107 6.32 0.39 5.29
C THR A 107 5.11 0.19 4.36
N SER A 108 4.17 -0.66 4.76
CA SER A 108 2.93 -0.89 3.99
C SER A 108 2.09 0.38 3.87
N PHE A 109 2.00 1.18 4.94
CA PHE A 109 1.30 2.47 4.91
C PHE A 109 1.99 3.50 4.00
N LYS A 110 3.32 3.58 4.07
CA LYS A 110 4.10 4.46 3.19
C LYS A 110 3.85 4.12 1.73
N GLN A 111 3.76 2.84 1.36
CA GLN A 111 3.41 2.41 0.00
C GLN A 111 2.02 2.93 -0.41
N VAL A 112 1.00 2.81 0.46
CA VAL A 112 -0.35 3.37 0.18
C VAL A 112 -0.32 4.89 -0.04
N ALA A 113 0.52 5.61 0.73
CA ALA A 113 0.58 7.07 0.70
C ALA A 113 1.48 7.64 -0.43
N VAL A 114 2.54 6.90 -0.83
CA VAL A 114 3.59 7.39 -1.75
C VAL A 114 3.33 6.98 -3.21
N ASP A 115 2.58 5.91 -3.47
CA ASP A 115 2.33 5.41 -4.84
C ASP A 115 1.55 6.39 -5.74
N GLN A 116 1.07 7.51 -5.21
CA GLN A 116 0.50 8.59 -6.02
C GLN A 116 1.56 9.50 -6.69
N ALA A 117 2.84 9.45 -6.28
CA ALA A 117 3.84 10.44 -6.68
C ALA A 117 4.93 9.94 -7.65
N SER A 118 5.13 8.63 -7.85
CA SER A 118 6.31 8.08 -8.53
C SER A 118 6.05 7.24 -9.77
N SER A 119 4.83 7.12 -10.26
CA SER A 119 4.50 6.24 -11.39
C SER A 119 4.59 6.98 -12.71
N GLN A 120 5.74 6.91 -13.38
CA GLN A 120 5.83 7.36 -14.76
C GLN A 120 5.16 6.33 -15.68
N ARG A 121 4.09 6.78 -16.38
CA ARG A 121 3.49 6.01 -17.47
C ARG A 121 4.49 5.89 -18.60
N ARG A 122 4.66 4.67 -19.11
CA ARG A 122 5.51 4.37 -20.26
C ARG A 122 5.06 3.10 -20.96
N PRO A 123 5.41 2.91 -22.24
CA PRO A 123 5.29 1.60 -22.89
C PRO A 123 6.24 0.58 -22.25
N PHE A 124 5.75 -0.66 -22.07
CA PHE A 124 6.56 -1.79 -21.58
C PHE A 124 5.93 -3.12 -22.00
N ASP A 125 6.75 -4.16 -22.08
CA ASP A 125 6.29 -5.55 -22.29
C ASP A 125 5.91 -6.19 -20.95
N LEU A 126 4.71 -6.75 -20.88
CA LEU A 126 4.17 -7.38 -19.67
C LEU A 126 5.01 -8.57 -19.21
N GLY A 127 5.49 -9.38 -20.16
CA GLY A 127 6.32 -10.55 -19.86
C GLY A 127 7.69 -10.16 -19.28
N GLU A 128 8.26 -9.00 -19.67
CA GLU A 128 9.49 -8.47 -19.08
C GLU A 128 9.28 -8.06 -17.62
N VAL A 129 8.24 -7.28 -17.35
CA VAL A 129 7.90 -6.85 -15.99
C VAL A 129 7.63 -8.07 -15.09
N ALA A 130 6.87 -9.05 -15.57
CA ALA A 130 6.62 -10.27 -14.79
C ALA A 130 7.93 -11.02 -14.46
N ARG A 131 8.88 -11.11 -15.40
CA ARG A 131 10.19 -11.74 -15.15
C ARG A 131 11.03 -10.97 -14.12
N GLU A 132 11.06 -9.65 -14.18
CA GLU A 132 11.76 -8.80 -13.21
C GLU A 132 11.21 -8.99 -11.79
N ILE A 133 9.88 -9.04 -11.64
CA ILE A 133 9.21 -9.30 -10.36
C ILE A 133 9.63 -10.66 -9.81
N LEU A 134 9.59 -11.70 -10.62
CA LEU A 134 9.94 -13.04 -10.19
C LEU A 134 11.41 -13.18 -9.81
N LEU A 135 12.31 -12.48 -10.47
CA LEU A 135 13.71 -12.42 -10.07
C LEU A 135 13.87 -11.79 -8.68
N THR A 136 13.13 -10.73 -8.40
CA THR A 136 13.13 -10.07 -7.09
C THR A 136 12.55 -10.96 -5.99
N LEU A 137 11.50 -11.73 -6.28
CA LEU A 137 10.84 -12.63 -5.32
C LEU A 137 11.54 -13.99 -5.17
N GLN A 138 12.51 -14.32 -6.02
CA GLN A 138 13.18 -15.62 -6.06
C GLN A 138 13.71 -16.10 -4.69
N PRO A 139 14.35 -15.27 -3.84
CA PRO A 139 14.82 -15.70 -2.53
C PRO A 139 13.67 -16.20 -1.63
N VAL A 140 12.55 -15.48 -1.59
CA VAL A 140 11.37 -15.80 -0.79
C VAL A 140 10.70 -17.07 -1.31
N LEU A 141 10.52 -17.18 -2.62
CA LEU A 141 9.91 -18.32 -3.28
C LEU A 141 10.72 -19.61 -3.04
N LYS A 142 12.06 -19.54 -3.15
CA LYS A 142 12.96 -20.67 -2.84
C LYS A 142 12.89 -21.07 -1.37
N HIS A 143 12.91 -20.10 -0.47
CA HIS A 143 12.85 -20.36 0.97
C HIS A 143 11.55 -21.07 1.38
N ARG A 144 10.43 -20.74 0.72
CA ARG A 144 9.12 -21.33 0.96
C ARG A 144 8.79 -22.52 0.07
N ALA A 145 9.72 -22.95 -0.79
CA ALA A 145 9.56 -24.04 -1.76
C ALA A 145 8.33 -23.90 -2.66
N VAL A 146 8.01 -22.65 -3.07
CA VAL A 146 6.89 -22.35 -3.97
C VAL A 146 7.37 -22.34 -5.42
N ALA A 147 6.77 -23.18 -6.26
CA ALA A 147 7.00 -23.17 -7.70
C ALA A 147 6.14 -22.10 -8.38
N VAL A 148 6.73 -21.32 -9.29
CA VAL A 148 5.95 -20.34 -10.08
C VAL A 148 6.00 -20.72 -11.56
N LYS A 149 4.84 -20.81 -12.18
CA LYS A 149 4.66 -21.02 -13.62
C LYS A 149 4.20 -19.73 -14.28
N VAL A 150 4.84 -19.35 -15.38
CA VAL A 150 4.50 -18.16 -16.16
C VAL A 150 4.06 -18.56 -17.54
N SER A 151 2.86 -18.16 -17.94
CA SER A 151 2.28 -18.38 -19.26
C SER A 151 1.77 -17.04 -19.83
N ILE A 152 2.69 -16.15 -20.17
CA ILE A 152 2.38 -14.86 -20.78
C ILE A 152 2.85 -14.92 -22.23
N ALA A 153 1.95 -14.66 -23.18
CA ALA A 153 2.33 -14.56 -24.60
C ALA A 153 3.29 -13.39 -24.79
N GLY A 154 4.33 -13.59 -25.59
CA GLY A 154 5.27 -12.51 -25.91
C GLY A 154 4.61 -11.39 -26.72
N GLY A 155 5.09 -10.14 -26.52
CA GLY A 155 4.62 -8.99 -27.30
C GLY A 155 3.32 -8.34 -26.78
N ILE A 156 2.90 -8.62 -25.55
CA ILE A 156 1.83 -7.84 -24.90
C ILE A 156 2.43 -6.53 -24.38
N VAL A 157 2.31 -5.48 -25.18
CA VAL A 157 2.80 -4.14 -24.84
C VAL A 157 1.68 -3.31 -24.23
N LEU A 158 1.94 -2.76 -23.04
CA LEU A 158 1.07 -1.82 -22.36
C LEU A 158 1.69 -0.43 -22.36
N ASP A 159 0.89 0.61 -22.58
CA ASP A 159 1.24 1.99 -22.25
C ASP A 159 0.58 2.33 -20.90
N SER A 160 1.28 2.02 -19.82
CA SER A 160 0.73 2.02 -18.47
C SER A 160 1.83 2.29 -17.43
N TYR A 161 1.61 1.89 -16.20
CA TYR A 161 2.47 2.11 -15.04
C TYR A 161 3.10 0.79 -14.58
N PRO A 162 4.34 0.45 -15.01
CA PRO A 162 4.97 -0.83 -14.70
C PRO A 162 5.23 -1.06 -13.20
N GLY A 163 5.60 -0.01 -12.45
CA GLY A 163 5.78 -0.11 -11.00
C GLY A 163 4.51 -0.51 -10.23
N PRO A 164 3.41 0.25 -10.37
CA PRO A 164 2.10 -0.12 -9.83
C PRO A 164 1.61 -1.51 -10.23
N LEU A 165 1.73 -1.89 -11.51
CA LEU A 165 1.37 -3.23 -11.94
C LEU A 165 2.24 -4.30 -11.27
N GLY A 166 3.54 -4.04 -11.15
CA GLY A 166 4.48 -4.90 -10.43
C GLY A 166 4.10 -5.07 -8.97
N GLN A 167 3.69 -4.01 -8.31
CA GLN A 167 3.22 -4.05 -6.93
C GLN A 167 1.96 -4.91 -6.78
N VAL A 168 0.99 -4.81 -7.70
CA VAL A 168 -0.20 -5.68 -7.71
C VAL A 168 0.19 -7.14 -7.78
N ILE A 169 1.02 -7.50 -8.77
CA ILE A 169 1.46 -8.91 -8.96
C ILE A 169 2.22 -9.40 -7.72
N THR A 170 3.12 -8.59 -7.16
CA THR A 170 3.86 -8.91 -5.94
C THR A 170 2.92 -9.17 -4.76
N ASN A 171 1.95 -8.29 -4.52
CA ASN A 171 0.98 -8.44 -3.44
C ASN A 171 0.16 -9.74 -3.57
N LEU A 172 -0.21 -10.14 -4.80
CA LEU A 172 -0.95 -11.38 -5.04
C LEU A 172 -0.09 -12.62 -4.83
N ILE A 173 1.18 -12.59 -5.26
CA ILE A 173 2.13 -13.68 -5.02
C ILE A 173 2.44 -13.81 -3.53
N ASP A 174 2.73 -12.71 -2.84
CA ASP A 174 3.00 -12.70 -1.40
C ASP A 174 1.80 -13.23 -0.61
N ASN A 175 0.59 -12.90 -1.05
CA ASN A 175 -0.64 -13.40 -0.45
C ASN A 175 -0.74 -14.94 -0.57
N ALA A 176 -0.41 -15.49 -1.73
CA ALA A 176 -0.35 -16.93 -1.93
C ALA A 176 0.73 -17.57 -1.04
N VAL A 177 1.95 -17.04 -1.05
CA VAL A 177 3.10 -17.54 -0.26
C VAL A 177 2.81 -17.53 1.24
N VAL A 178 2.15 -16.46 1.74
CA VAL A 178 1.88 -16.30 3.18
C VAL A 178 0.64 -17.06 3.63
N HIS A 179 -0.42 -17.09 2.82
CA HIS A 179 -1.73 -17.52 3.27
C HIS A 179 -2.23 -18.83 2.65
N ALA A 180 -1.79 -19.19 1.43
CA ALA A 180 -2.42 -20.27 0.68
C ALA A 180 -1.93 -21.67 1.08
N PHE A 181 -0.66 -21.83 1.46
CA PHE A 181 -0.04 -23.14 1.57
C PHE A 181 0.10 -23.62 3.02
N ALA A 182 -0.09 -24.94 3.21
CA ALA A 182 0.30 -25.67 4.40
C ALA A 182 1.72 -26.24 4.22
N ASP A 183 2.39 -26.60 5.32
CA ASP A 183 3.81 -27.00 5.31
C ASP A 183 4.10 -28.23 4.43
N ASP A 184 3.14 -29.13 4.23
CA ASP A 184 3.31 -30.39 3.47
C ASP A 184 2.75 -30.33 2.04
N GLN A 185 2.28 -29.18 1.56
CA GLN A 185 1.65 -29.06 0.24
C GLN A 185 2.68 -28.67 -0.82
N LYS A 186 2.61 -29.33 -2.02
CA LYS A 186 3.35 -28.87 -3.19
C LYS A 186 2.77 -27.53 -3.65
N ALA A 187 3.42 -26.44 -3.21
CA ALA A 187 2.97 -25.09 -3.45
C ALA A 187 3.27 -24.64 -4.88
N GLU A 188 2.25 -24.21 -5.59
CA GLU A 188 2.37 -23.70 -6.97
C GLU A 188 1.55 -22.42 -7.14
N VAL A 189 2.17 -21.42 -7.78
CA VAL A 189 1.51 -20.19 -8.24
C VAL A 189 1.65 -20.12 -9.75
N ALA A 190 0.56 -19.87 -10.48
CA ALA A 190 0.56 -19.67 -11.91
C ALA A 190 0.23 -18.21 -12.24
N ILE A 191 1.00 -17.63 -13.14
CA ILE A 191 0.75 -16.28 -13.70
C ILE A 191 0.50 -16.45 -15.19
N SER A 192 -0.65 -16.00 -15.67
CA SER A 192 -1.01 -16.01 -17.08
C SER A 192 -1.53 -14.64 -17.52
N ALA A 193 -1.41 -14.37 -18.81
CA ALA A 193 -2.02 -13.18 -19.41
C ALA A 193 -2.60 -13.49 -20.77
N ASP A 194 -3.78 -12.93 -21.02
CA ASP A 194 -4.51 -13.02 -22.28
C ASP A 194 -4.94 -11.62 -22.75
N ASN A 195 -4.73 -11.31 -24.03
CA ASN A 195 -5.13 -10.07 -24.69
C ASN A 195 -6.10 -10.31 -25.85
N SER A 196 -6.90 -11.37 -25.78
CA SER A 196 -7.91 -11.73 -26.79
C SER A 196 -8.98 -10.66 -26.94
N VAL A 197 -9.22 -9.85 -25.90
CA VAL A 197 -10.17 -8.73 -25.96
C VAL A 197 -9.45 -7.49 -26.50
N PRO A 198 -9.92 -6.89 -27.61
CA PRO A 198 -9.29 -5.72 -28.18
C PRO A 198 -9.15 -4.57 -27.17
N GLY A 199 -7.94 -4.00 -27.08
CA GLY A 199 -7.66 -2.87 -26.21
C GLY A 199 -7.51 -3.18 -24.72
N ARG A 200 -7.61 -4.45 -24.32
CA ARG A 200 -7.50 -4.88 -22.91
C ARG A 200 -6.56 -6.09 -22.77
N VAL A 201 -6.09 -6.27 -21.55
CA VAL A 201 -5.36 -7.47 -21.15
C VAL A 201 -5.92 -7.98 -19.83
N VAL A 202 -6.11 -9.28 -19.77
CA VAL A 202 -6.49 -10.00 -18.55
C VAL A 202 -5.26 -10.69 -18.00
N VAL A 203 -4.87 -10.36 -16.79
CA VAL A 203 -3.77 -11.01 -16.06
C VAL A 203 -4.38 -11.85 -14.95
N GLU A 204 -4.03 -13.12 -14.90
CA GLU A 204 -4.45 -14.02 -13.84
C GLU A 204 -3.27 -14.44 -12.97
N VAL A 205 -3.50 -14.44 -11.66
CA VAL A 205 -2.59 -15.01 -10.65
C VAL A 205 -3.38 -16.06 -9.89
N ALA A 206 -3.00 -17.32 -10.01
CA ALA A 206 -3.71 -18.43 -9.39
C ALA A 206 -2.79 -19.26 -8.50
N ASP A 207 -3.25 -19.67 -7.34
CA ASP A 207 -2.58 -20.62 -6.45
C ASP A 207 -3.38 -21.95 -6.34
N ASN A 208 -2.68 -23.02 -6.00
CA ASN A 208 -3.27 -24.33 -5.73
C ASN A 208 -3.44 -24.59 -4.22
N GLY A 209 -3.57 -23.55 -3.42
CA GLY A 209 -3.58 -23.62 -1.97
C GLY A 209 -4.92 -24.00 -1.37
N LYS A 210 -5.11 -23.69 -0.08
CA LYS A 210 -6.32 -24.05 0.68
C LYS A 210 -7.57 -23.24 0.30
N GLY A 211 -7.44 -22.21 -0.54
CA GLY A 211 -8.53 -21.30 -0.89
C GLY A 211 -8.97 -20.39 0.24
N ILE A 212 -9.99 -19.60 -0.04
CA ILE A 212 -10.59 -18.59 0.84
C ILE A 212 -11.99 -19.04 1.24
N ALA A 213 -12.33 -18.88 2.51
CA ALA A 213 -13.68 -19.18 3.00
C ALA A 213 -14.72 -18.28 2.30
N THR A 214 -15.85 -18.86 1.88
CA THR A 214 -16.90 -18.15 1.14
C THR A 214 -17.43 -16.93 1.88
N SER A 215 -17.48 -16.98 3.24
CA SER A 215 -17.89 -15.85 4.07
C SER A 215 -16.92 -14.67 4.05
N LEU A 216 -15.65 -14.92 3.73
CA LEU A 216 -14.60 -13.90 3.70
C LEU A 216 -14.44 -13.28 2.31
N LEU A 217 -14.75 -14.05 1.24
CA LEU A 217 -14.53 -13.66 -0.15
C LEU A 217 -15.09 -12.28 -0.53
N PRO A 218 -16.29 -11.86 -0.09
CA PRO A 218 -16.82 -10.53 -0.41
C PRO A 218 -16.04 -9.37 0.21
N ARG A 219 -15.22 -9.64 1.22
CA ARG A 219 -14.53 -8.63 2.02
C ARG A 219 -13.01 -8.68 1.93
N ILE A 220 -12.45 -9.53 1.05
CA ILE A 220 -10.98 -9.71 0.98
C ILE A 220 -10.23 -8.46 0.54
N PHE A 221 -10.90 -7.54 -0.15
CA PHE A 221 -10.35 -6.25 -0.56
C PHE A 221 -10.57 -5.13 0.46
N ASP A 222 -11.33 -5.39 1.54
CA ASP A 222 -11.46 -4.42 2.63
C ASP A 222 -10.12 -4.28 3.36
N PRO A 223 -9.76 -3.08 3.83
CA PRO A 223 -8.52 -2.88 4.57
C PRO A 223 -8.53 -3.70 5.88
N PHE A 224 -7.36 -4.21 6.27
CA PHE A 224 -7.12 -5.00 7.48
C PHE A 224 -7.80 -6.38 7.53
N VAL A 225 -8.44 -6.82 6.46
CA VAL A 225 -8.97 -8.19 6.39
C VAL A 225 -7.83 -9.17 6.15
N THR A 226 -7.59 -10.05 7.12
CA THR A 226 -6.54 -11.08 7.06
C THR A 226 -6.88 -12.28 7.94
N THR A 227 -6.48 -13.48 7.51
CA THR A 227 -6.58 -14.71 8.30
C THR A 227 -5.36 -14.93 9.21
N ARG A 228 -4.35 -14.06 9.15
CA ARG A 228 -3.12 -14.13 9.94
C ARG A 228 -2.86 -12.88 10.77
N MET A 229 -3.91 -12.29 11.31
CA MET A 229 -3.78 -11.18 12.26
C MET A 229 -2.80 -11.56 13.38
N GLY A 230 -1.75 -10.76 13.59
CA GLY A 230 -0.74 -11.06 14.61
C GLY A 230 0.38 -12.01 14.20
N ARG A 231 0.35 -12.62 13.02
CA ARG A 231 1.35 -13.57 12.52
C ARG A 231 1.99 -13.14 11.18
N GLY A 232 2.17 -11.83 10.98
CA GLY A 232 2.81 -11.25 9.79
C GLY A 232 1.86 -10.85 8.66
N GLY A 233 0.53 -11.02 8.82
CA GLY A 233 -0.45 -10.51 7.85
C GLY A 233 -0.94 -9.12 8.25
N THR A 234 -0.69 -8.08 7.45
CA THR A 234 -1.19 -6.71 7.68
C THR A 234 -2.63 -6.50 7.23
N GLY A 235 -3.14 -7.36 6.35
CA GLY A 235 -4.44 -7.21 5.72
C GLY A 235 -4.55 -6.01 4.76
N LEU A 236 -3.43 -5.41 4.36
CA LEU A 236 -3.40 -4.26 3.45
C LEU A 236 -3.05 -4.65 2.01
N GLY A 237 -2.38 -5.78 1.77
CA GLY A 237 -1.87 -6.15 0.44
C GLY A 237 -2.95 -6.22 -0.64
N LEU A 238 -4.08 -6.90 -0.38
CA LEU A 238 -5.19 -6.98 -1.34
C LEU A 238 -5.93 -5.66 -1.51
N HIS A 239 -6.08 -4.89 -0.44
CA HIS A 239 -6.65 -3.54 -0.51
C HIS A 239 -5.80 -2.60 -1.40
N ILE A 240 -4.47 -2.65 -1.24
CA ILE A 240 -3.53 -1.91 -2.09
C ILE A 240 -3.64 -2.36 -3.54
N ALA A 241 -3.65 -3.67 -3.79
CA ALA A 241 -3.79 -4.22 -5.14
C ALA A 241 -5.08 -3.74 -5.82
N HIS A 242 -6.22 -3.78 -5.10
CA HIS A 242 -7.49 -3.27 -5.59
C HIS A 242 -7.43 -1.79 -5.95
N ASN A 243 -6.91 -0.96 -5.05
CA ASN A 243 -6.82 0.48 -5.27
C ASN A 243 -5.92 0.82 -6.46
N ILE A 244 -4.78 0.15 -6.62
CA ILE A 244 -3.90 0.34 -7.77
C ILE A 244 -4.61 -0.03 -9.06
N VAL A 245 -5.26 -1.19 -9.12
CA VAL A 245 -5.96 -1.65 -10.33
C VAL A 245 -7.07 -0.67 -10.72
N VAL A 246 -7.89 -0.25 -9.78
CA VAL A 246 -9.05 0.61 -10.06
C VAL A 246 -8.63 2.07 -10.31
N SER A 247 -7.77 2.63 -9.44
CA SER A 247 -7.50 4.08 -9.46
C SER A 247 -6.33 4.49 -10.33
N VAL A 248 -5.36 3.58 -10.58
CA VAL A 248 -4.13 3.88 -11.33
C VAL A 248 -4.14 3.22 -12.70
N LEU A 249 -4.45 1.91 -12.75
CA LEU A 249 -4.42 1.15 -14.00
C LEU A 249 -5.74 1.27 -14.80
N GLY A 250 -6.82 1.77 -14.20
CA GLY A 250 -8.12 1.96 -14.86
C GLY A 250 -8.83 0.67 -15.18
N GLY A 251 -8.65 -0.35 -14.35
CA GLY A 251 -9.18 -1.69 -14.55
C GLY A 251 -10.09 -2.19 -13.43
N THR A 252 -10.27 -3.50 -13.40
CA THR A 252 -11.00 -4.21 -12.36
C THR A 252 -10.18 -5.41 -11.86
N ILE A 253 -10.38 -5.79 -10.60
CA ILE A 253 -9.82 -7.00 -10.01
C ILE A 253 -10.94 -7.81 -9.37
N ALA A 254 -10.94 -9.10 -9.63
CA ALA A 254 -11.87 -10.05 -9.06
C ALA A 254 -11.12 -11.25 -8.47
N ALA A 255 -11.76 -11.95 -7.54
CA ALA A 255 -11.24 -13.19 -6.97
C ALA A 255 -12.28 -14.30 -7.06
N ASP A 256 -11.85 -15.45 -7.53
CA ASP A 256 -12.59 -16.70 -7.49
C ASP A 256 -11.82 -17.70 -6.62
N SER A 257 -12.48 -18.27 -5.63
CA SER A 257 -11.83 -19.18 -4.70
C SER A 257 -12.81 -20.21 -4.16
N THR A 258 -12.33 -21.44 -4.12
CA THR A 258 -13.06 -22.55 -3.51
C THR A 258 -12.20 -23.15 -2.40
N PRO A 259 -12.72 -23.32 -1.18
CA PRO A 259 -11.99 -23.98 -0.11
C PRO A 259 -11.45 -25.35 -0.55
N GLY A 260 -10.13 -25.56 -0.35
CA GLY A 260 -9.42 -26.77 -0.74
C GLY A 260 -8.99 -26.83 -2.22
N ARG A 261 -9.29 -25.83 -3.05
CA ARG A 261 -8.93 -25.82 -4.48
C ARG A 261 -8.04 -24.66 -4.90
N GLY A 262 -7.70 -23.76 -3.99
CA GLY A 262 -6.89 -22.58 -4.24
C GLY A 262 -7.70 -21.33 -4.57
N THR A 263 -6.98 -20.29 -5.00
CA THR A 263 -7.56 -18.97 -5.32
C THR A 263 -7.04 -18.52 -6.68
N ARG A 264 -7.90 -17.84 -7.45
CA ARG A 264 -7.58 -17.16 -8.69
C ARG A 264 -7.96 -15.70 -8.57
N PHE A 265 -7.01 -14.83 -8.78
CA PHE A 265 -7.24 -13.40 -8.96
C PHE A 265 -7.19 -13.06 -10.44
N THR A 266 -8.20 -12.36 -10.94
CA THR A 266 -8.31 -11.90 -12.32
C THR A 266 -8.24 -10.38 -12.34
N ILE A 267 -7.26 -9.84 -13.05
CA ILE A 267 -7.03 -8.40 -13.23
C ILE A 267 -7.32 -8.09 -14.69
N ASP A 268 -8.33 -7.28 -14.97
CA ASP A 268 -8.67 -6.83 -16.30
C ASP A 268 -8.35 -5.34 -16.42
N ILE A 269 -7.36 -4.98 -17.26
CA ILE A 269 -6.87 -3.62 -17.43
C ILE A 269 -6.81 -3.21 -18.90
N PRO A 270 -6.97 -1.92 -19.24
CA PRO A 270 -6.75 -1.44 -20.59
C PRO A 270 -5.26 -1.52 -20.96
N LEU A 271 -4.97 -1.80 -22.24
CA LEU A 271 -3.59 -1.74 -22.77
C LEU A 271 -3.00 -0.32 -22.65
N THR A 272 -3.86 0.69 -22.63
CA THR A 272 -3.51 2.10 -22.45
C THR A 272 -4.17 2.61 -21.18
N ALA A 273 -3.41 2.82 -20.12
CA ALA A 273 -3.93 3.30 -18.86
C ALA A 273 -4.47 4.73 -18.97
N PRO A 274 -5.52 5.10 -18.21
CA PRO A 274 -6.00 6.47 -18.18
C PRO A 274 -4.89 7.41 -17.71
N VAL A 275 -4.80 8.59 -18.32
CA VAL A 275 -3.93 9.66 -17.85
C VAL A 275 -4.61 10.29 -16.65
N PRO A 276 -3.97 10.39 -15.48
CA PRO A 276 -4.50 11.21 -14.41
C PRO A 276 -4.66 12.63 -14.93
N GLU A 277 -5.85 13.20 -14.89
CA GLU A 277 -6.04 14.60 -15.23
C GLU A 277 -5.12 15.45 -14.34
N ARG A 278 -4.08 16.05 -14.94
CA ARG A 278 -3.29 17.08 -14.28
C ARG A 278 -4.26 18.22 -14.01
N ARG A 279 -4.56 18.47 -12.78
CA ARG A 279 -5.08 19.78 -12.39
C ARG A 279 -3.95 20.77 -12.65
N ASP A 280 -4.03 21.47 -13.77
CA ASP A 280 -3.24 22.66 -13.99
C ASP A 280 -3.57 23.61 -12.84
N ASP A 281 -2.57 23.97 -12.06
CA ASP A 281 -2.61 25.08 -11.12
C ASP A 281 -2.75 26.40 -11.92
N ALA A 282 -3.92 26.61 -12.51
CA ALA A 282 -4.30 27.85 -13.18
C ALA A 282 -4.45 29.04 -12.20
N SER A 283 -4.08 28.85 -10.93
CA SER A 283 -4.12 29.86 -9.87
C SER A 283 -2.81 30.70 -9.76
N SER A 284 -1.75 30.35 -10.50
CA SER A 284 -0.46 31.07 -10.42
C SER A 284 -0.31 32.20 -11.45
N ALA A 285 -1.13 32.23 -12.49
CA ALA A 285 -0.99 33.24 -13.58
C ALA A 285 -1.79 34.53 -13.36
N ALA A 286 -2.62 34.65 -12.34
CA ALA A 286 -3.49 35.82 -12.12
C ALA A 286 -2.98 36.82 -11.06
N ARG A 287 -1.77 36.65 -10.53
CA ARG A 287 -1.16 37.61 -9.57
C ARG A 287 0.15 38.19 -10.08
N GLY A 288 0.15 38.77 -11.22
CA GLY A 288 1.37 39.31 -11.79
C GLY A 288 1.19 40.52 -12.71
N THR A 289 0.20 41.42 -12.49
CA THR A 289 0.20 42.74 -13.10
C THR A 289 -0.65 43.71 -12.28
N THR A 290 -0.12 44.11 -11.13
CA THR A 290 -0.48 45.44 -10.59
C THR A 290 0.81 46.08 -10.10
N GLY A 291 1.21 47.14 -10.83
CA GLY A 291 2.46 47.83 -10.61
C GLY A 291 2.58 48.37 -9.20
N MET A 292 3.73 48.17 -8.61
CA MET A 292 4.20 49.01 -7.49
C MET A 292 5.30 49.92 -7.99
N ARG A 293 4.94 51.21 -8.01
CA ARG A 293 5.86 52.31 -8.11
C ARG A 293 6.91 52.22 -7.01
N GLU A 294 8.14 52.41 -7.38
CA GLU A 294 9.26 52.74 -6.52
C GLU A 294 8.89 53.89 -5.59
N GLN A 295 9.09 53.70 -4.29
CA GLN A 295 9.42 54.75 -3.35
C GLN A 295 10.63 54.29 -2.56
N SER A 296 11.77 54.89 -2.92
CA SER A 296 13.01 54.87 -2.15
C SER A 296 12.75 55.59 -0.85
N ALA A 297 13.01 54.94 0.27
CA ALA A 297 13.23 55.59 1.57
C ALA A 297 14.55 55.09 2.16
N ALA A 298 15.47 56.02 2.24
CA ALA A 298 16.79 55.90 2.83
C ALA A 298 16.69 55.57 4.33
N TRP A 299 17.56 54.68 4.78
CA TRP A 299 17.83 54.44 6.18
C TRP A 299 19.02 55.35 6.59
N PRO A 300 18.92 56.14 7.67
CA PRO A 300 20.10 56.75 8.27
C PRO A 300 20.73 55.74 9.26
N GLY A 301 22.02 55.59 9.11
CA GLY A 301 22.82 54.85 10.06
C GLY A 301 23.08 55.67 11.34
N ASP A 302 23.62 54.98 12.25
CA ASP A 302 24.59 55.40 13.28
C ASP A 302 24.17 55.04 14.71
N GLY A 303 25.11 54.51 15.45
CA GLY A 303 25.12 54.64 16.89
C GLY A 303 25.37 53.38 17.73
N SER A 304 26.63 52.92 17.72
CA SER A 304 27.39 52.51 18.96
C SER A 304 26.79 51.54 19.96
N LEU A 305 27.49 50.42 20.13
CA LEU A 305 27.54 49.59 21.35
C LEU A 305 28.04 50.34 22.57
N PRO A 306 27.67 49.96 23.77
CA PRO A 306 28.63 49.89 24.87
C PRO A 306 28.79 48.48 25.42
N ALA A 307 30.06 48.17 25.73
CA ALA A 307 30.52 47.04 26.51
C ALA A 307 30.18 47.23 28.03
N GLY A 308 30.11 46.12 28.73
CA GLY A 308 30.40 46.10 30.15
C GLY A 308 29.39 45.44 31.05
N GLY A 309 29.87 44.42 31.76
CA GLY A 309 29.26 43.87 32.96
C GLY A 309 29.17 42.36 32.94
#